data_396581da3a6b7ed9f55d5850817de645
#
_entry.id   396581da3a6b7ed9f55d5850817de645
#
_cell.length_a   1.000
_cell.length_b   1.000
_cell.length_c   1.000
_cell.angle_alpha   90.00
_cell.angle_beta   90.00
_cell.angle_gamma   90.00
#
_symmetry.space_group_name_H-M   'P 1'
#
loop_
_entity.id
_entity.type
_entity.pdbx_description
1 polymer ?
#
loop_
_entity_poly.entity_id
_entity_poly.type
_entity_poly.pdbx_seq_one_letter_code
_entity_poly.pdbx_strand_id
1 'polypeptide(L)'
;SYMFEYSLVAGLTASGADVYLLHVTTTPSVSYVVRTEDFDCGIMISASHNPYYDNGIKLINGNGEKMDEATIDLVEAYLDGELEVFGQKYEEIPFAHKDAIGCTVDYAAGRNRYMGYLISLGLYSFKGMRVGLDCANGSSWNIAKSVFDALGAKTYVINAEPNGTNINNNAGSTHIEGLQALVKEKGLDVGFAYDGDADRCLCADEHGNVVDGDAILYIYGAYLKEHGELAGNTVTTTIMSNFGLYKAFDKLGIDYAKTPVGDKYVYEHMAQTGCRIGGEQSGHIIFSKYATTGDGILTSLKMMEVMLAKKKTLSELAAPFKIYPQVLKNVRVTDKKAAQDDVTVQEAVAKVADALGDTGRILVRESGTEPVVRVMVEAPDHDICPVSYTHLRAHETEA
;
A
#
# COMPACT_ATOMS: atom_id res chain seq x y z
N SER A 1 -13.95 -15.12 -3.63
CA SER A 1 -13.85 -14.22 -4.80
C SER A 1 -14.70 -14.69 -5.98
N TYR A 2 -14.70 -15.98 -6.36
CA TYR A 2 -15.44 -16.47 -7.54
C TYR A 2 -16.95 -16.18 -7.53
N MET A 3 -17.60 -16.20 -6.36
CA MET A 3 -19.01 -15.82 -6.24
C MET A 3 -19.23 -14.38 -6.74
N PHE A 4 -18.38 -13.43 -6.29
CA PHE A 4 -18.45 -12.04 -6.74
C PHE A 4 -18.08 -11.88 -8.20
N GLU A 5 -17.04 -12.58 -8.68
CA GLU A 5 -16.60 -12.56 -10.07
C GLU A 5 -17.75 -12.97 -11.01
N TYR A 6 -18.38 -14.12 -10.77
CA TYR A 6 -19.49 -14.59 -11.62
C TYR A 6 -20.71 -13.69 -11.54
N SER A 7 -21.03 -13.12 -10.38
CA SER A 7 -22.15 -12.19 -10.24
C SER A 7 -21.91 -10.89 -11.01
N LEU A 8 -20.70 -10.32 -10.90
CA LEU A 8 -20.31 -9.12 -11.64
C LEU A 8 -20.28 -9.36 -13.14
N VAL A 9 -19.69 -10.48 -13.58
CA VAL A 9 -19.67 -10.88 -15.01
C VAL A 9 -21.08 -10.98 -15.57
N ALA A 10 -21.98 -11.66 -14.85
CA ALA A 10 -23.37 -11.82 -15.30
C ALA A 10 -24.10 -10.46 -15.39
N GLY A 11 -23.94 -9.59 -14.39
CA GLY A 11 -24.57 -8.27 -14.40
C GLY A 11 -24.03 -7.36 -15.50
N LEU A 12 -22.71 -7.29 -15.65
CA LEU A 12 -22.06 -6.46 -16.67
C LEU A 12 -22.41 -6.89 -18.09
N THR A 13 -22.32 -8.19 -18.39
CA THR A 13 -22.67 -8.70 -19.73
C THR A 13 -24.16 -8.52 -20.02
N ALA A 14 -25.03 -8.72 -19.04
CA ALA A 14 -26.46 -8.47 -19.18
C ALA A 14 -26.78 -6.99 -19.46
N SER A 15 -25.92 -6.07 -18.99
CA SER A 15 -26.06 -4.63 -19.25
C SER A 15 -25.34 -4.16 -20.53
N GLY A 16 -24.72 -5.07 -21.28
CA GLY A 16 -24.09 -4.80 -22.57
C GLY A 16 -22.56 -4.52 -22.50
N ALA A 17 -21.92 -4.68 -21.35
CA ALA A 17 -20.48 -4.53 -21.22
C ALA A 17 -19.73 -5.83 -21.58
N ASP A 18 -18.66 -5.71 -22.35
CA ASP A 18 -17.72 -6.82 -22.57
C ASP A 18 -16.81 -6.98 -21.36
N VAL A 19 -16.65 -8.22 -20.88
CA VAL A 19 -15.87 -8.52 -19.66
C VAL A 19 -14.65 -9.38 -19.99
N TYR A 20 -13.47 -8.86 -19.66
CA TYR A 20 -12.19 -9.53 -19.87
C TYR A 20 -11.66 -10.08 -18.55
N LEU A 21 -11.60 -11.40 -18.44
CA LEU A 21 -11.22 -12.11 -17.20
C LEU A 21 -9.70 -12.29 -17.10
N LEU A 22 -9.09 -11.59 -16.16
CA LEU A 22 -7.67 -11.73 -15.83
C LEU A 22 -7.39 -12.89 -14.86
N HIS A 23 -8.44 -13.48 -14.27
CA HIS A 23 -8.38 -14.50 -13.23
C HIS A 23 -7.61 -14.03 -11.99
N VAL A 24 -6.88 -14.95 -11.32
CA VAL A 24 -6.08 -14.57 -10.15
C VAL A 24 -4.88 -13.75 -10.60
N THR A 25 -4.90 -12.48 -10.23
CA THR A 25 -3.86 -11.50 -10.54
C THR A 25 -3.78 -10.44 -9.43
N THR A 26 -2.77 -9.57 -9.48
CA THR A 26 -2.55 -8.51 -8.48
C THR A 26 -3.34 -7.24 -8.82
N THR A 27 -3.63 -6.41 -7.82
CA THR A 27 -4.24 -5.08 -8.04
C THR A 27 -3.43 -4.23 -9.04
N PRO A 28 -2.08 -4.10 -8.91
CA PRO A 28 -1.31 -3.37 -9.90
C PRO A 28 -1.33 -3.99 -11.31
N SER A 29 -1.53 -5.30 -11.43
CA SER A 29 -1.73 -5.94 -12.75
C SER A 29 -3.03 -5.47 -13.42
N VAL A 30 -4.13 -5.38 -12.67
CA VAL A 30 -5.40 -4.84 -13.19
C VAL A 30 -5.22 -3.39 -13.62
N SER A 31 -4.64 -2.56 -12.76
CA SER A 31 -4.33 -1.15 -13.06
C SER A 31 -3.47 -1.00 -14.33
N TYR A 32 -2.44 -1.84 -14.46
CA TYR A 32 -1.57 -1.83 -15.64
C TYR A 32 -2.33 -2.17 -16.92
N VAL A 33 -3.12 -3.25 -16.92
CA VAL A 33 -3.85 -3.72 -18.09
C VAL A 33 -4.89 -2.68 -18.53
N VAL A 34 -5.65 -2.14 -17.57
CA VAL A 34 -6.68 -1.13 -17.87
C VAL A 34 -6.07 0.07 -18.60
N ARG A 35 -5.02 0.67 -18.06
CA ARG A 35 -4.43 1.89 -18.63
C ARG A 35 -3.63 1.67 -19.91
N THR A 36 -3.19 0.44 -20.21
CA THR A 36 -2.33 0.16 -21.37
C THR A 36 -3.07 -0.46 -22.55
N GLU A 37 -4.32 -0.88 -22.36
CA GLU A 37 -5.10 -1.58 -23.36
C GLU A 37 -6.48 -0.95 -23.57
N ASP A 38 -6.64 0.32 -23.21
CA ASP A 38 -7.82 1.16 -23.45
C ASP A 38 -9.13 0.56 -22.90
N PHE A 39 -9.09 -0.08 -21.72
CA PHE A 39 -10.31 -0.51 -21.04
C PHE A 39 -10.98 0.68 -20.33
N ASP A 40 -12.32 0.71 -20.33
CA ASP A 40 -13.11 1.75 -19.68
C ASP A 40 -12.94 1.73 -18.16
N CYS A 41 -12.86 0.54 -17.55
CA CYS A 41 -12.62 0.35 -16.13
C CYS A 41 -12.06 -1.04 -15.83
N GLY A 42 -11.55 -1.19 -14.61
CA GLY A 42 -11.11 -2.45 -14.03
C GLY A 42 -11.81 -2.73 -12.71
N ILE A 43 -11.99 -3.99 -12.39
CA ILE A 43 -12.57 -4.44 -11.13
C ILE A 43 -11.64 -5.45 -10.51
N MET A 44 -11.17 -5.16 -9.28
CA MET A 44 -10.38 -6.09 -8.48
C MET A 44 -11.18 -6.57 -7.27
N ILE A 45 -11.28 -7.90 -7.14
CA ILE A 45 -11.93 -8.54 -6.00
C ILE A 45 -10.84 -9.05 -5.06
N SER A 46 -10.70 -8.44 -3.89
CA SER A 46 -9.63 -8.76 -2.95
C SER A 46 -9.99 -8.45 -1.51
N ALA A 47 -9.47 -9.26 -0.59
CA ALA A 47 -9.43 -8.94 0.84
C ALA A 47 -8.28 -7.97 1.19
N SER A 48 -7.42 -7.60 0.22
CA SER A 48 -6.19 -6.85 0.43
C SER A 48 -5.32 -7.51 1.51
N HIS A 49 -5.07 -6.83 2.62
CA HIS A 49 -4.33 -7.34 3.78
C HIS A 49 -5.20 -7.98 4.87
N ASN A 50 -6.52 -8.05 4.65
CA ASN A 50 -7.47 -8.61 5.60
C ASN A 50 -7.59 -10.15 5.47
N PRO A 51 -8.23 -10.82 6.44
CA PRO A 51 -8.63 -12.22 6.30
C PRO A 51 -9.62 -12.43 5.14
N TYR A 52 -9.71 -13.66 4.66
CA TYR A 52 -10.52 -14.02 3.48
C TYR A 52 -11.99 -13.66 3.55
N TYR A 53 -12.55 -13.53 4.75
CA TYR A 53 -13.98 -13.21 4.96
C TYR A 53 -14.27 -11.70 4.86
N ASP A 54 -13.26 -10.84 4.90
CA ASP A 54 -13.35 -9.39 4.69
C ASP A 54 -13.01 -9.04 3.24
N ASN A 55 -13.60 -9.74 2.29
CA ASN A 55 -13.37 -9.51 0.87
C ASN A 55 -14.04 -8.22 0.41
N GLY A 56 -13.44 -7.54 -0.56
CA GLY A 56 -13.91 -6.28 -1.09
C GLY A 56 -13.82 -6.19 -2.61
N ILE A 57 -14.43 -5.15 -3.16
CA ILE A 57 -14.40 -4.82 -4.58
C ILE A 57 -13.75 -3.45 -4.73
N LYS A 58 -12.65 -3.39 -5.51
CA LYS A 58 -11.97 -2.15 -5.86
C LYS A 58 -12.32 -1.79 -7.30
N LEU A 59 -12.84 -0.58 -7.52
CA LEU A 59 -13.10 -0.04 -8.86
C LEU A 59 -11.89 0.79 -9.32
N ILE A 60 -11.47 0.58 -10.57
CA ILE A 60 -10.31 1.22 -11.19
C ILE A 60 -10.81 1.89 -12.47
N ASN A 61 -10.50 3.18 -12.65
CA ASN A 61 -10.89 3.94 -13.83
C ASN A 61 -10.02 3.59 -15.06
N GLY A 62 -10.39 4.09 -16.24
CA GLY A 62 -9.67 3.83 -17.49
C GLY A 62 -8.20 4.26 -17.50
N ASN A 63 -7.78 5.15 -16.60
CA ASN A 63 -6.39 5.55 -16.42
C ASN A 63 -5.58 4.60 -15.51
N GLY A 64 -6.20 3.53 -14.99
CA GLY A 64 -5.59 2.60 -14.05
C GLY A 64 -5.49 3.14 -12.62
N GLU A 65 -6.25 4.17 -12.28
CA GLU A 65 -6.30 4.80 -10.98
C GLU A 65 -7.53 4.30 -10.20
N LYS A 66 -7.56 4.49 -8.89
CA LYS A 66 -8.80 4.28 -8.13
C LYS A 66 -9.92 5.12 -8.72
N MET A 67 -11.12 4.52 -8.80
CA MET A 67 -12.33 5.23 -9.22
C MET A 67 -12.55 6.44 -8.30
N ASP A 68 -12.97 7.56 -8.88
CA ASP A 68 -13.29 8.78 -8.14
C ASP A 68 -14.52 8.58 -7.24
N GLU A 69 -14.55 9.36 -6.13
CA GLU A 69 -15.64 9.26 -5.15
C GLU A 69 -17.01 9.58 -5.74
N ALA A 70 -17.08 10.55 -6.64
CA ALA A 70 -18.37 10.93 -7.23
C ALA A 70 -18.99 9.75 -8.02
N THR A 71 -18.17 8.98 -8.73
CA THR A 71 -18.62 7.77 -9.42
C THR A 71 -18.98 6.66 -8.43
N ILE A 72 -18.19 6.48 -7.35
CA ILE A 72 -18.51 5.52 -6.28
C ILE A 72 -19.84 5.87 -5.61
N ASP A 73 -20.06 7.14 -5.25
CA ASP A 73 -21.30 7.62 -4.64
C ASP A 73 -22.54 7.35 -5.54
N LEU A 74 -22.39 7.49 -6.86
CA LEU A 74 -23.46 7.15 -7.82
C LEU A 74 -23.76 5.64 -7.82
N VAL A 75 -22.74 4.79 -7.75
CA VAL A 75 -22.91 3.34 -7.69
C VAL A 75 -23.60 2.94 -6.38
N GLU A 76 -23.16 3.52 -5.24
CA GLU A 76 -23.75 3.26 -3.93
C GLU A 76 -25.21 3.75 -3.88
N ALA A 77 -25.48 4.97 -4.34
CA ALA A 77 -26.84 5.49 -4.41
C ALA A 77 -27.77 4.61 -5.30
N TYR A 78 -27.22 4.04 -6.37
CA TYR A 78 -27.96 3.08 -7.18
C TYR A 78 -28.27 1.79 -6.42
N LEU A 79 -27.29 1.23 -5.71
CA LEU A 79 -27.46 0.02 -4.89
C LEU A 79 -28.48 0.23 -3.76
N ASP A 80 -28.54 1.42 -3.19
CA ASP A 80 -29.47 1.80 -2.14
C ASP A 80 -30.86 2.19 -2.68
N GLY A 81 -31.04 2.23 -4.00
CA GLY A 81 -32.29 2.65 -4.64
C GLY A 81 -32.59 4.15 -4.52
N GLU A 82 -31.55 4.94 -4.31
CA GLU A 82 -31.61 6.39 -4.10
C GLU A 82 -31.10 7.19 -5.32
N LEU A 83 -30.60 6.52 -6.37
CA LEU A 83 -30.05 7.19 -7.53
C LEU A 83 -31.08 8.02 -8.26
N GLU A 84 -30.87 9.32 -8.33
CA GLU A 84 -31.64 10.27 -9.10
C GLU A 84 -30.72 11.06 -10.02
N VAL A 85 -30.95 11.00 -11.33
CA VAL A 85 -30.19 11.76 -12.34
C VAL A 85 -31.19 12.58 -13.17
N PHE A 86 -31.00 13.89 -13.24
CA PHE A 86 -31.89 14.84 -13.93
C PHE A 86 -33.37 14.75 -13.52
N GLY A 87 -33.63 14.45 -12.23
CA GLY A 87 -35.00 14.31 -11.69
C GLY A 87 -35.69 12.99 -12.07
N GLN A 88 -34.94 12.05 -12.64
CA GLN A 88 -35.42 10.69 -12.92
C GLN A 88 -34.76 9.70 -11.97
N LYS A 89 -35.59 8.93 -11.24
CA LYS A 89 -35.13 7.86 -10.35
C LYS A 89 -34.84 6.60 -11.16
N TYR A 90 -33.69 5.98 -10.87
CA TYR A 90 -33.23 4.74 -11.51
C TYR A 90 -33.32 3.61 -10.48
N GLU A 91 -34.26 2.68 -10.69
CA GLU A 91 -34.49 1.54 -9.80
C GLU A 91 -34.14 0.19 -10.44
N GLU A 92 -33.96 0.16 -11.77
CA GLU A 92 -33.72 -1.07 -12.53
C GLU A 92 -32.48 -0.95 -13.42
N ILE A 93 -31.71 -2.03 -13.49
CA ILE A 93 -30.59 -2.13 -14.43
C ILE A 93 -31.13 -2.18 -15.85
N PRO A 94 -30.65 -1.33 -16.77
CA PRO A 94 -31.01 -1.43 -18.17
C PRO A 94 -30.40 -2.70 -18.79
N PHE A 95 -31.21 -3.71 -19.07
CA PHE A 95 -30.74 -4.91 -19.76
C PHE A 95 -30.55 -4.65 -21.25
N ALA A 96 -29.41 -5.11 -21.75
CA ALA A 96 -29.14 -5.14 -23.18
C ALA A 96 -29.97 -6.22 -23.89
N HIS A 97 -30.28 -6.02 -25.19
CA HIS A 97 -31.07 -6.95 -25.97
C HIS A 97 -30.31 -7.41 -27.22
N LYS A 98 -30.53 -8.66 -27.60
CA LYS A 98 -30.00 -9.26 -28.83
C LYS A 98 -28.46 -9.16 -28.93
N ASP A 99 -27.99 -8.51 -29.98
CA ASP A 99 -26.58 -8.28 -30.30
C ASP A 99 -25.89 -7.22 -29.44
N ALA A 100 -26.65 -6.51 -28.63
CA ALA A 100 -26.09 -5.56 -27.61
C ALA A 100 -25.72 -6.24 -26.29
N ILE A 101 -26.05 -7.52 -26.09
CA ILE A 101 -25.59 -8.27 -24.90
C ILE A 101 -24.07 -8.42 -24.96
N GLY A 102 -23.39 -8.08 -23.84
CA GLY A 102 -21.94 -8.15 -23.76
C GLY A 102 -21.36 -9.56 -23.79
N CYS A 103 -20.10 -9.66 -24.08
CA CYS A 103 -19.38 -10.91 -24.20
C CYS A 103 -18.40 -11.11 -23.02
N THR A 104 -18.01 -12.36 -22.78
CA THR A 104 -16.96 -12.72 -21.83
C THR A 104 -15.73 -13.22 -22.58
N VAL A 105 -14.56 -12.68 -22.26
CA VAL A 105 -13.28 -13.05 -22.87
C VAL A 105 -12.34 -13.55 -21.79
N ASP A 106 -11.76 -14.74 -21.96
CA ASP A 106 -10.63 -15.20 -21.14
C ASP A 106 -9.38 -14.40 -21.54
N TYR A 107 -8.86 -13.59 -20.61
CA TYR A 107 -7.80 -12.65 -20.90
C TYR A 107 -6.54 -12.84 -20.00
N ALA A 108 -6.16 -14.08 -19.74
CA ALA A 108 -4.91 -14.39 -19.04
C ALA A 108 -3.67 -13.75 -19.68
N ALA A 109 -3.75 -13.40 -20.97
CA ALA A 109 -2.70 -12.67 -21.70
C ALA A 109 -2.38 -11.30 -21.06
N GLY A 110 -3.37 -10.58 -20.52
CA GLY A 110 -3.17 -9.31 -19.84
C GLY A 110 -2.25 -9.43 -18.63
N ARG A 111 -2.45 -10.45 -17.79
CA ARG A 111 -1.54 -10.77 -16.69
C ARG A 111 -0.13 -11.06 -17.17
N ASN A 112 0.02 -11.80 -18.26
CA ASN A 112 1.35 -12.11 -18.82
C ASN A 112 2.05 -10.86 -19.37
N ARG A 113 1.32 -9.90 -19.91
CA ARG A 113 1.85 -8.59 -20.32
C ARG A 113 2.38 -7.80 -19.12
N TYR A 114 1.64 -7.78 -18.01
CA TYR A 114 2.12 -7.16 -16.78
C TYR A 114 3.41 -7.82 -16.28
N MET A 115 3.51 -9.16 -16.27
CA MET A 115 4.77 -9.84 -15.95
C MET A 115 5.90 -9.44 -16.89
N GLY A 116 5.64 -9.41 -18.20
CA GLY A 116 6.62 -8.96 -19.20
C GLY A 116 7.05 -7.51 -18.97
N TYR A 117 6.11 -6.64 -18.61
CA TYR A 117 6.40 -5.26 -18.23
C TYR A 117 7.35 -5.19 -17.03
N LEU A 118 7.04 -5.88 -15.93
CA LEU A 118 7.89 -5.91 -14.74
C LEU A 118 9.32 -6.42 -15.07
N ILE A 119 9.43 -7.48 -15.85
CA ILE A 119 10.73 -8.02 -16.29
C ILE A 119 11.50 -6.98 -17.11
N SER A 120 10.82 -6.22 -17.97
CA SER A 120 11.44 -5.18 -18.79
C SER A 120 12.00 -3.99 -17.99
N LEU A 121 11.52 -3.81 -16.76
CA LEU A 121 12.01 -2.77 -15.83
C LEU A 121 13.27 -3.19 -15.07
N GLY A 122 13.70 -4.46 -15.18
CA GLY A 122 14.92 -4.96 -14.57
C GLY A 122 16.15 -4.42 -15.25
N LEU A 123 16.83 -3.45 -14.63
CA LEU A 123 18.07 -2.84 -15.18
C LEU A 123 19.31 -3.72 -14.95
N TYR A 124 19.24 -4.64 -14.00
CA TYR A 124 20.35 -5.51 -13.61
C TYR A 124 19.94 -6.98 -13.64
N SER A 125 20.88 -7.86 -13.93
CA SER A 125 20.69 -9.29 -13.72
C SER A 125 20.77 -9.62 -12.24
N PHE A 126 19.82 -10.41 -11.74
CA PHE A 126 19.80 -10.89 -10.35
C PHE A 126 20.58 -12.20 -10.17
N LYS A 127 21.37 -12.59 -11.19
CA LYS A 127 22.16 -13.82 -11.12
C LYS A 127 23.12 -13.81 -9.93
N GLY A 128 23.04 -14.84 -9.12
CA GLY A 128 23.81 -14.97 -7.89
C GLY A 128 23.10 -14.50 -6.63
N MET A 129 22.02 -13.70 -6.76
CA MET A 129 21.21 -13.28 -5.62
C MET A 129 20.27 -14.39 -5.15
N ARG A 130 20.17 -14.54 -3.83
CA ARG A 130 19.31 -15.50 -3.13
C ARG A 130 18.17 -14.71 -2.47
N VAL A 131 16.97 -14.84 -3.02
CA VAL A 131 15.84 -13.98 -2.66
C VAL A 131 14.72 -14.79 -2.03
N GLY A 132 14.25 -14.38 -0.85
CA GLY A 132 13.04 -14.90 -0.21
C GLY A 132 11.79 -14.17 -0.70
N LEU A 133 10.72 -14.89 -0.97
CA LEU A 133 9.43 -14.32 -1.37
C LEU A 133 8.32 -14.90 -0.50
N ASP A 134 7.58 -14.05 0.20
CA ASP A 134 6.35 -14.42 0.90
C ASP A 134 5.17 -13.86 0.12
N CYS A 135 4.37 -14.75 -0.47
CA CYS A 135 3.26 -14.39 -1.33
C CYS A 135 1.91 -14.30 -0.58
N ALA A 136 1.89 -14.30 0.75
CA ALA A 136 0.69 -14.17 1.58
C ALA A 136 -0.44 -15.18 1.25
N ASN A 137 -0.16 -16.29 0.56
CA ASN A 137 -1.16 -17.13 -0.11
C ASN A 137 -2.16 -16.31 -0.94
N GLY A 138 -1.70 -15.19 -1.50
CA GLY A 138 -2.45 -14.22 -2.26
C GLY A 138 -2.15 -14.27 -3.76
N SER A 139 -2.42 -13.20 -4.45
CA SER A 139 -2.37 -13.11 -5.91
C SER A 139 -0.97 -13.07 -6.52
N SER A 140 0.06 -12.72 -5.72
CA SER A 140 1.46 -12.68 -6.17
C SER A 140 2.12 -14.04 -6.35
N TRP A 141 1.50 -15.14 -5.87
CA TRP A 141 2.09 -16.47 -5.75
C TRP A 141 2.78 -16.99 -7.02
N ASN A 142 2.24 -16.68 -8.17
CA ASN A 142 2.74 -17.14 -9.46
C ASN A 142 3.48 -16.01 -10.24
N ILE A 143 3.21 -14.74 -9.93
CA ILE A 143 3.79 -13.59 -10.64
C ILE A 143 5.18 -13.27 -10.08
N ALA A 144 5.31 -13.10 -8.76
CA ALA A 144 6.56 -12.68 -8.14
C ALA A 144 7.71 -13.63 -8.45
N LYS A 145 7.52 -14.94 -8.20
CA LYS A 145 8.54 -15.95 -8.52
C LYS A 145 8.95 -15.91 -10.00
N SER A 146 7.98 -15.85 -10.91
CA SER A 146 8.24 -15.87 -12.35
C SER A 146 9.07 -14.67 -12.80
N VAL A 147 8.80 -13.48 -12.26
CA VAL A 147 9.55 -12.25 -12.54
C VAL A 147 10.99 -12.35 -12.02
N PHE A 148 11.18 -12.77 -10.76
CA PHE A 148 12.51 -12.89 -10.17
C PHE A 148 13.35 -13.97 -10.82
N ASP A 149 12.78 -15.13 -11.16
CA ASP A 149 13.47 -16.21 -11.86
C ASP A 149 13.89 -15.76 -13.28
N ALA A 150 13.00 -15.03 -13.99
CA ALA A 150 13.33 -14.49 -15.32
C ALA A 150 14.51 -13.49 -15.29
N LEU A 151 14.64 -12.73 -14.19
CA LEU A 151 15.78 -11.83 -13.97
C LEU A 151 17.03 -12.55 -13.44
N GLY A 152 16.93 -13.86 -13.13
CA GLY A 152 18.07 -14.72 -12.80
C GLY A 152 18.31 -14.92 -11.30
N ALA A 153 17.41 -14.48 -10.42
CA ALA A 153 17.51 -14.74 -8.98
C ALA A 153 17.33 -16.22 -8.66
N LYS A 154 17.93 -16.68 -7.56
CA LYS A 154 17.57 -17.93 -6.92
C LYS A 154 16.51 -17.68 -5.86
N THR A 155 15.27 -18.01 -6.17
CA THR A 155 14.11 -17.71 -5.32
C THR A 155 13.83 -18.82 -4.30
N TYR A 156 13.40 -18.40 -3.11
CA TYR A 156 12.90 -19.25 -2.02
C TYR A 156 11.53 -18.72 -1.63
N VAL A 157 10.48 -19.48 -1.94
CA VAL A 157 9.10 -18.99 -1.84
C VAL A 157 8.38 -19.68 -0.70
N ILE A 158 7.65 -18.90 0.11
CA ILE A 158 6.72 -19.39 1.13
C ILE A 158 5.34 -18.77 0.90
N ASN A 159 4.34 -19.38 1.52
CA ASN A 159 2.94 -18.93 1.44
C ASN A 159 2.46 -18.68 -0.01
N ALA A 160 2.72 -19.63 -0.89
CA ALA A 160 2.40 -19.58 -2.31
C ALA A 160 1.40 -20.66 -2.76
N GLU A 161 0.59 -21.17 -1.84
CA GLU A 161 -0.42 -22.21 -2.10
C GLU A 161 -1.82 -21.72 -1.68
N PRO A 162 -2.41 -20.75 -2.44
CA PRO A 162 -3.71 -20.19 -2.11
C PRO A 162 -4.81 -21.25 -2.19
N ASN A 163 -5.62 -21.39 -1.14
CA ASN A 163 -6.75 -22.30 -1.10
C ASN A 163 -8.12 -21.61 -0.96
N GLY A 164 -8.13 -20.28 -1.00
CA GLY A 164 -9.35 -19.46 -0.89
C GLY A 164 -9.72 -19.02 0.53
N THR A 165 -9.05 -19.59 1.57
CA THR A 165 -9.32 -19.27 2.98
C THR A 165 -8.06 -18.96 3.79
N ASN A 166 -6.88 -19.13 3.21
CA ASN A 166 -5.59 -18.95 3.89
C ASN A 166 -4.84 -17.65 3.51
N ILE A 167 -5.45 -16.78 2.73
CA ILE A 167 -4.87 -15.47 2.37
C ILE A 167 -4.55 -14.65 3.63
N ASN A 168 -3.36 -14.08 3.71
CA ASN A 168 -2.84 -13.28 4.83
C ASN A 168 -2.83 -13.99 6.21
N ASN A 169 -3.12 -15.28 6.28
CA ASN A 169 -3.18 -16.00 7.53
C ASN A 169 -1.77 -16.36 8.02
N ASN A 170 -1.24 -15.60 8.98
CA ASN A 170 0.15 -15.68 9.45
C ASN A 170 1.15 -15.64 8.28
N ALA A 171 0.92 -14.78 7.32
CA ALA A 171 1.64 -14.72 6.06
C ALA A 171 1.69 -13.30 5.49
N GLY A 172 2.70 -13.05 4.67
CA GLY A 172 2.85 -11.81 3.92
C GLY A 172 3.27 -10.60 4.74
N SER A 173 3.00 -9.41 4.23
CA SER A 173 3.50 -8.15 4.80
C SER A 173 2.92 -7.81 6.17
N THR A 174 1.76 -8.35 6.54
CA THR A 174 1.16 -8.16 7.87
C THR A 174 1.69 -9.13 8.92
N HIS A 175 2.37 -10.22 8.50
CA HIS A 175 2.96 -11.25 9.34
C HIS A 175 4.30 -11.70 8.74
N ILE A 176 5.29 -10.80 8.80
CA ILE A 176 6.58 -10.95 8.12
C ILE A 176 7.53 -11.95 8.81
N GLU A 177 7.18 -12.44 10.01
CA GLU A 177 8.03 -13.28 10.84
C GLU A 177 8.48 -14.57 10.11
N GLY A 178 7.59 -15.14 9.29
CA GLY A 178 7.91 -16.29 8.45
C GLY A 178 9.02 -16.02 7.45
N LEU A 179 8.98 -14.85 6.80
CA LEU A 179 10.01 -14.41 5.87
C LEU A 179 11.33 -14.12 6.59
N GLN A 180 11.29 -13.45 7.75
CA GLN A 180 12.48 -13.15 8.57
C GLN A 180 13.21 -14.45 8.97
N ALA A 181 12.43 -15.46 9.38
CA ALA A 181 12.97 -16.79 9.70
C ALA A 181 13.60 -17.47 8.49
N LEU A 182 12.93 -17.43 7.32
CA LEU A 182 13.42 -18.00 6.07
C LEU A 182 14.75 -17.34 5.65
N VAL A 183 14.84 -16.01 5.71
CA VAL A 183 16.06 -15.28 5.37
C VAL A 183 17.23 -15.74 6.22
N LYS A 184 17.04 -15.81 7.54
CA LYS A 184 18.08 -16.26 8.49
C LYS A 184 18.45 -17.72 8.27
N GLU A 185 17.47 -18.61 8.18
CA GLU A 185 17.71 -20.06 8.05
C GLU A 185 18.46 -20.40 6.76
N LYS A 186 18.08 -19.78 5.66
CA LYS A 186 18.70 -20.07 4.36
C LYS A 186 19.90 -19.17 4.04
N GLY A 187 20.18 -18.13 4.86
CA GLY A 187 21.22 -17.14 4.61
C GLY A 187 20.96 -16.42 3.28
N LEU A 188 19.76 -15.85 3.11
CA LEU A 188 19.38 -15.14 1.90
C LEU A 188 19.94 -13.73 1.89
N ASP A 189 20.09 -13.15 0.70
CA ASP A 189 20.58 -11.78 0.55
C ASP A 189 19.50 -10.76 0.89
N VAL A 190 18.23 -11.11 0.68
CA VAL A 190 17.07 -10.26 0.92
C VAL A 190 15.78 -11.08 0.89
N GLY A 191 14.74 -10.63 1.58
CA GLY A 191 13.39 -11.17 1.48
C GLY A 191 12.36 -10.08 1.17
N PHE A 192 11.28 -10.44 0.47
CA PHE A 192 10.16 -9.57 0.15
C PHE A 192 8.84 -10.24 0.53
N ALA A 193 8.02 -9.55 1.32
CA ALA A 193 6.69 -9.99 1.73
C ALA A 193 5.63 -9.09 1.11
N TYR A 194 4.69 -9.69 0.42
CA TYR A 194 3.55 -8.99 -0.19
C TYR A 194 2.30 -9.17 0.67
N ASP A 195 1.29 -8.35 0.45
CA ASP A 195 -0.06 -8.62 0.96
C ASP A 195 -0.89 -9.39 -0.07
N GLY A 196 -2.15 -9.66 0.26
CA GLY A 196 -2.98 -10.57 -0.52
C GLY A 196 -3.19 -10.21 -1.99
N ASP A 197 -3.24 -8.92 -2.33
CA ASP A 197 -3.35 -8.43 -3.71
C ASP A 197 -2.08 -7.72 -4.21
N ALA A 198 -1.01 -7.81 -3.43
CA ALA A 198 0.35 -7.39 -3.76
C ALA A 198 0.47 -5.91 -4.18
N ASP A 199 -0.36 -5.05 -3.63
CA ASP A 199 -0.19 -3.61 -3.76
C ASP A 199 0.80 -3.05 -2.70
N ARG A 200 1.20 -3.89 -1.71
CA ARG A 200 2.19 -3.60 -0.67
C ARG A 200 3.38 -4.54 -0.73
N CYS A 201 4.51 -4.04 -0.25
CA CYS A 201 5.74 -4.82 -0.04
C CYS A 201 6.47 -4.33 1.21
N LEU A 202 6.83 -5.26 2.10
CA LEU A 202 7.84 -5.07 3.13
C LEU A 202 9.05 -5.95 2.82
N CYS A 203 10.24 -5.50 3.26
CA CYS A 203 11.45 -6.26 3.03
C CYS A 203 12.01 -6.81 4.34
N ALA A 204 12.79 -7.90 4.23
CA ALA A 204 13.68 -8.39 5.27
C ALA A 204 15.11 -8.30 4.75
N ASP A 205 15.99 -7.63 5.51
CA ASP A 205 17.42 -7.57 5.17
C ASP A 205 18.11 -8.93 5.37
N GLU A 206 19.37 -9.05 5.02
CA GLU A 206 20.17 -10.28 5.13
C GLU A 206 20.32 -10.79 6.57
N HIS A 207 20.00 -9.97 7.57
CA HIS A 207 19.96 -10.33 8.98
C HIS A 207 18.55 -10.70 9.45
N GLY A 208 17.55 -10.57 8.56
CA GLY A 208 16.15 -10.77 8.86
C GLY A 208 15.50 -9.63 9.66
N ASN A 209 16.06 -8.43 9.62
CA ASN A 209 15.40 -7.25 10.17
C ASN A 209 14.40 -6.70 9.16
N VAL A 210 13.30 -6.14 9.65
CA VAL A 210 12.28 -5.54 8.80
C VAL A 210 12.77 -4.21 8.23
N VAL A 211 12.61 -4.03 6.93
CA VAL A 211 12.75 -2.77 6.21
C VAL A 211 11.36 -2.41 5.70
N ASP A 212 10.69 -1.51 6.40
CA ASP A 212 9.30 -1.10 6.15
C ASP A 212 9.17 -0.07 5.02
N GLY A 213 7.94 0.38 4.76
CA GLY A 213 7.67 1.34 3.70
C GLY A 213 8.40 2.68 3.89
N ASP A 214 8.59 3.13 5.12
CA ASP A 214 9.33 4.35 5.40
C ASP A 214 10.82 4.21 5.07
N ALA A 215 11.41 3.06 5.41
CA ALA A 215 12.79 2.75 5.04
C ALA A 215 12.96 2.61 3.52
N ILE A 216 11.97 2.02 2.83
CA ILE A 216 11.94 1.93 1.35
C ILE A 216 11.88 3.33 0.74
N LEU A 217 11.01 4.22 1.23
CA LEU A 217 10.91 5.61 0.79
C LEU A 217 12.24 6.35 1.00
N TYR A 218 12.90 6.15 2.15
CA TYR A 218 14.21 6.71 2.42
C TYR A 218 15.26 6.23 1.41
N ILE A 219 15.38 4.91 1.23
CA ILE A 219 16.40 4.29 0.35
C ILE A 219 16.22 4.76 -1.09
N TYR A 220 15.00 4.69 -1.62
CA TYR A 220 14.76 5.04 -3.02
C TYR A 220 14.74 6.56 -3.25
N GLY A 221 14.24 7.34 -2.30
CA GLY A 221 14.30 8.80 -2.32
C GLY A 221 15.76 9.31 -2.36
N ALA A 222 16.63 8.74 -1.52
CA ALA A 222 18.06 9.03 -1.55
C ALA A 222 18.72 8.64 -2.88
N TYR A 223 18.35 7.47 -3.41
CA TYR A 223 18.85 6.99 -4.70
C TYR A 223 18.44 7.92 -5.85
N LEU A 224 17.18 8.32 -5.93
CA LEU A 224 16.71 9.27 -6.94
C LEU A 224 17.40 10.62 -6.83
N LYS A 225 17.61 11.13 -5.60
CA LYS A 225 18.32 12.40 -5.38
C LYS A 225 19.74 12.35 -5.89
N GLU A 226 20.47 11.30 -5.58
CA GLU A 226 21.85 11.12 -6.05
C GLU A 226 21.98 11.09 -7.58
N HIS A 227 20.93 10.60 -8.27
CA HIS A 227 20.88 10.54 -9.74
C HIS A 227 20.26 11.79 -10.38
N GLY A 228 19.83 12.78 -9.57
CA GLY A 228 19.14 13.97 -10.08
C GLY A 228 17.75 13.69 -10.64
N GLU A 229 17.14 12.55 -10.25
CA GLU A 229 15.82 12.12 -10.72
C GLU A 229 14.70 12.37 -9.71
N LEU A 230 14.99 12.89 -8.50
CA LEU A 230 13.98 13.22 -7.50
C LEU A 230 13.27 14.53 -7.88
N ALA A 231 12.15 14.42 -8.59
CA ALA A 231 11.38 15.57 -9.05
C ALA A 231 10.93 16.45 -7.88
N GLY A 232 11.13 17.76 -8.00
CA GLY A 232 10.82 18.72 -6.94
C GLY A 232 11.64 18.51 -5.66
N ASN A 233 12.68 17.67 -5.68
CA ASN A 233 13.45 17.25 -4.50
C ASN A 233 12.55 16.72 -3.36
N THR A 234 11.36 16.17 -3.68
CA THR A 234 10.30 15.86 -2.71
C THR A 234 9.90 14.39 -2.75
N VAL A 235 9.66 13.81 -1.57
CA VAL A 235 9.01 12.51 -1.37
C VAL A 235 7.64 12.73 -0.73
N THR A 236 6.60 12.08 -1.26
CA THR A 236 5.26 12.15 -0.67
C THR A 236 5.07 11.05 0.35
N THR A 237 4.69 11.42 1.58
CA THR A 237 4.47 10.50 2.71
C THR A 237 3.09 10.77 3.33
N THR A 238 2.73 10.03 4.36
CA THR A 238 1.54 10.32 5.16
C THR A 238 1.93 10.84 6.55
N ILE A 239 0.96 11.42 7.26
CA ILE A 239 1.15 11.85 8.66
C ILE A 239 1.53 10.69 9.59
N MET A 240 1.38 9.44 9.16
CA MET A 240 1.74 8.24 9.94
C MET A 240 3.17 7.76 9.71
N SER A 241 3.88 8.26 8.71
CA SER A 241 5.30 7.93 8.52
C SER A 241 6.11 8.27 9.76
N ASN A 242 7.05 7.40 10.12
CA ASN A 242 7.86 7.53 11.34
C ASN A 242 8.63 8.86 11.37
N PHE A 243 8.70 9.50 12.52
CA PHE A 243 9.41 10.78 12.68
C PHE A 243 10.88 10.68 12.27
N GLY A 244 11.49 9.52 12.45
CA GLY A 244 12.84 9.23 11.98
C GLY A 244 13.03 9.39 10.49
N LEU A 245 11.99 9.14 9.67
CA LEU A 245 12.02 9.36 8.22
C LEU A 245 12.24 10.83 7.89
N TYR A 246 11.48 11.72 8.54
CA TYR A 246 11.62 13.16 8.34
C TYR A 246 13.01 13.66 8.74
N LYS A 247 13.52 13.19 9.89
CA LYS A 247 14.89 13.51 10.32
C LYS A 247 15.96 12.97 9.37
N ALA A 248 15.73 11.84 8.74
CA ALA A 248 16.64 11.29 7.74
C ALA A 248 16.60 12.10 6.44
N PHE A 249 15.42 12.54 6.01
CA PHE A 249 15.26 13.41 4.85
C PHE A 249 15.86 14.81 5.09
N ASP A 250 15.66 15.40 6.27
CA ASP A 250 16.29 16.67 6.66
C ASP A 250 17.82 16.63 6.50
N LYS A 251 18.46 15.53 6.96
CA LYS A 251 19.91 15.32 6.81
C LYS A 251 20.38 15.23 5.35
N LEU A 252 19.54 14.68 4.48
CA LEU A 252 19.81 14.58 3.06
C LEU A 252 19.41 15.85 2.30
N GLY A 253 18.72 16.81 2.93
CA GLY A 253 18.11 17.95 2.28
C GLY A 253 17.04 17.53 1.25
N ILE A 254 16.29 16.46 1.55
CA ILE A 254 15.11 16.03 0.78
C ILE A 254 13.87 16.65 1.42
N ASP A 255 13.06 17.30 0.61
CA ASP A 255 11.76 17.81 1.04
C ASP A 255 10.73 16.68 1.10
N TYR A 256 9.71 16.85 1.94
CA TYR A 256 8.66 15.84 2.06
C TYR A 256 7.28 16.47 2.24
N ALA A 257 6.29 15.86 1.59
CA ALA A 257 4.89 16.19 1.80
C ALA A 257 4.25 15.16 2.74
N LYS A 258 3.39 15.64 3.65
CA LYS A 258 2.63 14.81 4.60
C LYS A 258 1.16 14.87 4.23
N THR A 259 0.65 13.82 3.62
CA THR A 259 -0.78 13.71 3.30
C THR A 259 -1.57 13.09 4.47
N PRO A 260 -2.90 13.18 4.49
CA PRO A 260 -3.73 12.30 5.29
C PRO A 260 -3.40 10.82 5.01
N VAL A 261 -3.81 9.94 5.93
CA VAL A 261 -3.64 8.48 5.77
C VAL A 261 -4.54 7.98 4.64
N GLY A 262 -3.96 7.20 3.74
CA GLY A 262 -4.64 6.58 2.61
C GLY A 262 -3.87 6.80 1.30
N ASP A 263 -3.69 5.74 0.56
CA ASP A 263 -2.99 5.69 -0.72
C ASP A 263 -3.55 6.68 -1.75
N LYS A 264 -4.86 6.94 -1.72
CA LYS A 264 -5.54 7.94 -2.53
C LYS A 264 -4.92 9.34 -2.37
N TYR A 265 -4.76 9.80 -1.13
CA TYR A 265 -4.22 11.14 -0.86
C TYR A 265 -2.74 11.24 -1.25
N VAL A 266 -1.99 10.16 -1.08
CA VAL A 266 -0.60 10.09 -1.56
C VAL A 266 -0.55 10.24 -3.07
N TYR A 267 -1.36 9.45 -3.79
CA TYR A 267 -1.39 9.50 -5.25
C TYR A 267 -1.88 10.85 -5.80
N GLU A 268 -2.96 11.39 -5.26
CA GLU A 268 -3.49 12.71 -5.65
C GLU A 268 -2.43 13.81 -5.51
N HIS A 269 -1.72 13.84 -4.37
CA HIS A 269 -0.64 14.79 -4.16
C HIS A 269 0.50 14.59 -5.18
N MET A 270 0.90 13.33 -5.43
CA MET A 270 1.93 13.02 -6.42
C MET A 270 1.54 13.45 -7.83
N ALA A 271 0.29 13.21 -8.23
CA ALA A 271 -0.24 13.59 -9.53
C ALA A 271 -0.26 15.12 -9.71
N GLN A 272 -0.66 15.86 -8.67
CA GLN A 272 -0.71 17.34 -8.69
C GLN A 272 0.69 17.99 -8.73
N THR A 273 1.67 17.39 -8.06
CA THR A 273 3.01 17.96 -7.87
C THR A 273 4.08 17.39 -8.79
N GLY A 274 3.80 16.26 -9.44
CA GLY A 274 4.76 15.54 -10.27
C GLY A 274 5.80 14.76 -9.46
N CYS A 275 5.58 14.52 -8.15
CA CYS A 275 6.46 13.71 -7.34
C CYS A 275 6.66 12.31 -7.93
N ARG A 276 7.91 11.82 -7.90
CA ARG A 276 8.30 10.54 -8.51
C ARG A 276 8.10 9.33 -7.61
N ILE A 277 8.09 9.55 -6.30
CA ILE A 277 7.93 8.51 -5.29
C ILE A 277 7.07 9.02 -4.14
N GLY A 278 6.19 8.16 -3.68
CA GLY A 278 5.39 8.39 -2.48
C GLY A 278 4.87 7.07 -1.93
N GLY A 279 4.37 7.09 -0.71
CA GLY A 279 3.83 5.88 -0.09
C GLY A 279 3.61 5.99 1.41
N GLU A 280 3.38 4.82 2.00
CA GLU A 280 3.03 4.64 3.40
C GLU A 280 3.97 3.65 4.09
N GLN A 281 4.11 3.76 5.40
CA GLN A 281 4.88 2.82 6.22
C GLN A 281 4.42 1.36 6.03
N SER A 282 3.15 1.15 5.70
CA SER A 282 2.57 -0.17 5.41
C SER A 282 3.17 -0.89 4.20
N GLY A 283 4.03 -0.22 3.42
CA GLY A 283 4.66 -0.76 2.23
C GLY A 283 3.90 -0.51 0.92
N HIS A 284 2.82 0.29 0.96
CA HIS A 284 2.15 0.75 -0.26
C HIS A 284 2.98 1.87 -0.88
N ILE A 285 3.83 1.53 -1.86
CA ILE A 285 4.78 2.45 -2.48
C ILE A 285 4.41 2.68 -3.94
N ILE A 286 4.29 3.93 -4.33
CA ILE A 286 3.95 4.39 -5.67
C ILE A 286 5.19 4.97 -6.35
N PHE A 287 5.53 4.44 -7.50
CA PHE A 287 6.57 4.96 -8.40
C PHE A 287 5.87 5.56 -9.62
N SER A 288 5.55 6.85 -9.60
CA SER A 288 4.67 7.49 -10.59
C SER A 288 5.17 7.41 -12.05
N LYS A 289 6.48 7.16 -12.24
CA LYS A 289 7.05 6.89 -13.57
C LYS A 289 6.56 5.55 -14.17
N TYR A 290 6.13 4.62 -13.32
CA TYR A 290 5.87 3.23 -13.70
C TYR A 290 4.46 2.76 -13.42
N ALA A 291 3.83 3.27 -12.36
CA ALA A 291 2.53 2.83 -11.88
C ALA A 291 1.70 4.00 -11.32
N THR A 292 0.37 3.85 -11.35
CA THR A 292 -0.61 4.81 -10.80
C THR A 292 -1.14 4.38 -9.43
N THR A 293 -0.67 3.24 -8.92
CA THR A 293 -1.02 2.69 -7.60
C THR A 293 0.22 2.05 -6.99
N GLY A 294 0.15 1.65 -5.72
CA GLY A 294 1.18 0.83 -5.09
C GLY A 294 1.36 -0.49 -5.83
N ASP A 295 2.61 -0.92 -5.95
CA ASP A 295 2.97 -2.17 -6.62
C ASP A 295 4.10 -2.84 -5.83
N GLY A 296 3.74 -3.89 -5.09
CA GLY A 296 4.68 -4.59 -4.22
C GLY A 296 5.79 -5.30 -4.99
N ILE A 297 5.48 -5.88 -6.15
CA ILE A 297 6.49 -6.57 -6.96
C ILE A 297 7.43 -5.54 -7.61
N LEU A 298 6.92 -4.45 -8.13
CA LEU A 298 7.74 -3.34 -8.62
C LEU A 298 8.62 -2.78 -7.49
N THR A 299 8.08 -2.60 -6.29
CA THR A 299 8.83 -2.14 -5.11
C THR A 299 10.01 -3.06 -4.82
N SER A 300 9.81 -4.37 -4.82
CA SER A 300 10.87 -5.34 -4.62
C SER A 300 11.94 -5.28 -5.72
N LEU A 301 11.55 -5.08 -6.98
CA LEU A 301 12.49 -4.89 -8.10
C LEU A 301 13.32 -3.61 -7.93
N LYS A 302 12.70 -2.52 -7.46
CA LYS A 302 13.38 -1.24 -7.23
C LYS A 302 14.37 -1.33 -6.05
N MET A 303 14.06 -2.10 -5.01
CA MET A 303 15.03 -2.37 -3.94
C MET A 303 16.22 -3.20 -4.45
N MET A 304 15.99 -4.23 -5.26
CA MET A 304 17.06 -4.99 -5.92
C MET A 304 17.91 -4.09 -6.81
N GLU A 305 17.30 -3.16 -7.54
CA GLU A 305 18.00 -2.19 -8.38
C GLU A 305 18.99 -1.36 -7.55
N VAL A 306 18.54 -0.78 -6.43
CA VAL A 306 19.40 0.04 -5.56
C VAL A 306 20.52 -0.78 -4.94
N MET A 307 20.22 -1.99 -4.43
CA MET A 307 21.22 -2.89 -3.86
C MET A 307 22.34 -3.20 -4.85
N LEU A 308 22.00 -3.55 -6.10
CA LEU A 308 22.93 -3.90 -7.14
C LEU A 308 23.71 -2.69 -7.68
N ALA A 309 23.03 -1.55 -7.88
CA ALA A 309 23.65 -0.31 -8.32
C ALA A 309 24.70 0.20 -7.32
N LYS A 310 24.35 0.15 -6.03
CA LYS A 310 25.22 0.62 -4.94
C LYS A 310 26.23 -0.43 -4.47
N LYS A 311 26.04 -1.71 -4.86
CA LYS A 311 26.79 -2.86 -4.33
C LYS A 311 26.78 -2.91 -2.81
N LYS A 312 25.60 -2.68 -2.23
CA LYS A 312 25.35 -2.68 -0.79
C LYS A 312 24.26 -3.65 -0.43
N THR A 313 24.32 -4.18 0.77
CA THR A 313 23.24 -4.97 1.35
C THR A 313 22.06 -4.06 1.73
N LEU A 314 20.90 -4.66 1.97
CA LEU A 314 19.72 -3.87 2.34
C LEU A 314 19.88 -3.23 3.72
N SER A 315 20.54 -3.93 4.67
CA SER A 315 20.85 -3.36 5.99
C SER A 315 21.77 -2.14 5.91
N GLU A 316 22.79 -2.16 5.04
CA GLU A 316 23.70 -1.02 4.81
C GLU A 316 22.96 0.19 4.20
N LEU A 317 21.97 -0.07 3.33
CA LEU A 317 21.15 0.99 2.72
C LEU A 317 20.17 1.60 3.73
N ALA A 318 19.62 0.79 4.62
CA ALA A 318 18.67 1.23 5.65
C ALA A 318 19.37 1.86 6.88
N ALA A 319 20.64 1.54 7.14
CA ALA A 319 21.37 1.95 8.35
C ALA A 319 21.31 3.46 8.70
N PRO A 320 21.31 4.40 7.74
CA PRO A 320 21.19 5.82 8.07
C PRO A 320 19.78 6.25 8.51
N PHE A 321 18.76 5.46 8.21
CA PHE A 321 17.39 5.67 8.68
C PHE A 321 17.20 5.06 10.06
N LYS A 322 16.99 5.91 11.07
CA LYS A 322 16.75 5.46 12.44
C LYS A 322 15.25 5.52 12.74
N ILE A 323 14.66 4.38 13.01
CA ILE A 323 13.27 4.31 13.48
C ILE A 323 13.19 4.88 14.90
N TYR A 324 12.28 5.84 15.09
CA TYR A 324 11.97 6.39 16.41
C TYR A 324 10.97 5.46 17.11
N PRO A 325 11.22 5.11 18.38
CA PRO A 325 10.23 4.43 19.20
C PRO A 325 8.88 5.12 19.17
N GLN A 326 7.82 4.33 19.10
CA GLN A 326 6.44 4.80 18.97
C GLN A 326 5.56 4.17 20.03
N VAL A 327 4.74 4.98 20.68
CA VAL A 327 3.62 4.51 21.51
C VAL A 327 2.32 4.96 20.86
N LEU A 328 1.48 4.00 20.50
CA LEU A 328 0.14 4.25 19.95
C LEU A 328 -0.91 3.73 20.96
N LYS A 329 -1.85 4.59 21.29
CA LYS A 329 -3.01 4.24 22.14
C LYS A 329 -4.31 4.63 21.48
N ASN A 330 -5.30 3.74 21.61
CA ASN A 330 -6.67 3.98 21.18
C ASN A 330 -7.49 4.37 22.42
N VAL A 331 -8.05 5.57 22.42
CA VAL A 331 -8.91 6.08 23.48
C VAL A 331 -10.35 6.03 23.00
N ARG A 332 -11.19 5.25 23.68
CA ARG A 332 -12.60 5.13 23.34
C ARG A 332 -13.35 6.39 23.78
N VAL A 333 -14.09 6.98 22.87
CA VAL A 333 -14.83 8.22 23.06
C VAL A 333 -16.25 8.09 22.52
N THR A 334 -17.18 8.87 23.04
CA THR A 334 -18.56 8.93 22.54
C THR A 334 -18.70 9.83 21.31
N ASP A 335 -17.95 10.94 21.29
CA ASP A 335 -17.87 11.87 20.17
C ASP A 335 -16.39 12.15 19.85
N LYS A 336 -15.95 11.69 18.72
CA LYS A 336 -14.53 11.78 18.30
C LYS A 336 -14.10 13.23 18.08
N LYS A 337 -14.96 14.01 17.44
CA LYS A 337 -14.68 15.40 17.12
C LYS A 337 -14.68 16.26 18.38
N ALA A 338 -15.68 16.11 19.23
CA ALA A 338 -15.75 16.83 20.51
C ALA A 338 -14.52 16.53 21.39
N ALA A 339 -14.09 15.25 21.46
CA ALA A 339 -12.90 14.85 22.22
C ALA A 339 -11.60 15.43 21.63
N GLN A 340 -11.48 15.55 20.31
CA GLN A 340 -10.32 16.14 19.66
C GLN A 340 -10.28 17.66 19.80
N ASP A 341 -11.44 18.32 19.77
CA ASP A 341 -11.58 19.76 19.88
C ASP A 341 -11.63 20.27 21.34
N ASP A 342 -11.62 19.37 22.33
CA ASP A 342 -11.61 19.73 23.75
C ASP A 342 -10.37 20.53 24.13
N VAL A 343 -10.56 21.67 24.77
CA VAL A 343 -9.51 22.61 25.13
C VAL A 343 -8.45 21.97 26.03
N THR A 344 -8.89 21.10 26.97
CA THR A 344 -8.00 20.42 27.93
C THR A 344 -7.10 19.43 27.20
N VAL A 345 -7.66 18.70 26.21
CA VAL A 345 -6.90 17.78 25.35
C VAL A 345 -5.89 18.55 24.49
N GLN A 346 -6.33 19.65 23.87
CA GLN A 346 -5.45 20.49 23.06
C GLN A 346 -4.28 21.09 23.86
N GLU A 347 -4.56 21.58 25.09
CA GLU A 347 -3.50 22.08 25.98
C GLU A 347 -2.52 20.98 26.41
N ALA A 348 -3.00 19.77 26.67
CA ALA A 348 -2.16 18.64 27.02
C ALA A 348 -1.29 18.21 25.83
N VAL A 349 -1.86 18.20 24.61
CA VAL A 349 -1.12 17.92 23.37
C VAL A 349 -0.03 18.98 23.14
N ALA A 350 -0.35 20.27 23.32
CA ALA A 350 0.62 21.34 23.18
C ALA A 350 1.77 21.22 24.19
N LYS A 351 1.48 20.92 25.45
CA LYS A 351 2.54 20.69 26.48
C LYS A 351 3.46 19.54 26.12
N VAL A 352 2.90 18.42 25.60
CA VAL A 352 3.72 17.29 25.17
C VAL A 352 4.54 17.66 23.92
N ALA A 353 3.96 18.36 22.96
CA ALA A 353 4.65 18.83 21.78
C ALA A 353 5.84 19.76 22.15
N ASP A 354 5.63 20.70 23.07
CA ASP A 354 6.66 21.60 23.57
C ASP A 354 7.80 20.84 24.30
N ALA A 355 7.43 19.83 25.10
CA ALA A 355 8.41 19.00 25.81
C ALA A 355 9.25 18.13 24.86
N LEU A 356 8.68 17.64 23.78
CA LEU A 356 9.38 16.86 22.75
C LEU A 356 10.21 17.75 21.82
N GLY A 357 9.75 18.98 21.57
CA GLY A 357 10.41 19.94 20.67
C GLY A 357 10.77 19.30 19.32
N ASP A 358 12.01 19.50 18.88
CA ASP A 358 12.52 18.93 17.62
C ASP A 358 12.97 17.46 17.73
N THR A 359 12.85 16.85 18.90
CA THR A 359 13.33 15.49 19.14
C THR A 359 12.26 14.42 19.05
N GLY A 360 10.97 14.81 18.95
CA GLY A 360 9.86 13.87 18.84
C GLY A 360 8.61 14.55 18.34
N ARG A 361 7.50 13.81 18.34
CA ARG A 361 6.19 14.37 18.01
C ARG A 361 5.05 13.65 18.72
N ILE A 362 3.95 14.34 18.83
CA ILE A 362 2.65 13.79 19.20
C ILE A 362 1.66 13.96 18.04
N LEU A 363 0.83 12.97 17.80
CA LEU A 363 -0.25 13.01 16.83
C LEU A 363 -1.53 12.49 17.49
N VAL A 364 -2.60 13.27 17.40
CA VAL A 364 -3.94 12.89 17.86
C VAL A 364 -4.87 12.94 16.68
N ARG A 365 -5.56 11.84 16.38
CA ARG A 365 -6.48 11.74 15.25
C ARG A 365 -7.66 10.83 15.51
N GLU A 366 -8.76 11.10 14.86
CA GLU A 366 -9.92 10.23 14.82
C GLU A 366 -9.62 8.92 14.07
N SER A 367 -10.24 7.82 14.53
CA SER A 367 -10.33 6.59 13.74
C SER A 367 -11.46 6.72 12.71
N GLY A 368 -11.19 6.35 11.45
CA GLY A 368 -12.21 6.35 10.40
C GLY A 368 -13.36 5.36 10.67
N THR A 369 -13.03 4.20 11.26
CA THR A 369 -13.95 3.06 11.36
C THR A 369 -14.43 2.77 12.80
N GLU A 370 -13.68 3.18 13.83
CA GLU A 370 -13.95 2.84 15.23
C GLU A 370 -14.28 4.09 16.05
N PRO A 371 -15.06 3.98 17.13
CA PRO A 371 -15.37 5.09 18.04
C PRO A 371 -14.18 5.37 18.98
N VAL A 372 -13.01 5.65 18.41
CA VAL A 372 -11.79 5.94 19.17
C VAL A 372 -11.04 7.14 18.59
N VAL A 373 -10.37 7.87 19.46
CA VAL A 373 -9.30 8.80 19.11
C VAL A 373 -7.96 8.07 19.30
N ARG A 374 -7.10 8.17 18.31
CA ARG A 374 -5.77 7.57 18.32
C ARG A 374 -4.73 8.60 18.72
N VAL A 375 -4.02 8.31 19.79
CA VAL A 375 -2.93 9.15 20.30
C VAL A 375 -1.62 8.42 20.05
N MET A 376 -0.72 9.05 19.31
CA MET A 376 0.59 8.53 18.96
C MET A 376 1.67 9.48 19.46
N VAL A 377 2.67 8.95 20.15
CA VAL A 377 3.86 9.68 20.55
C VAL A 377 5.07 8.97 19.99
N GLU A 378 5.98 9.73 19.38
CA GLU A 378 7.28 9.27 18.90
C GLU A 378 8.39 10.09 19.55
N ALA A 379 9.43 9.43 20.02
CA ALA A 379 10.58 10.07 20.68
C ALA A 379 11.87 9.28 20.41
N PRO A 380 13.06 9.89 20.57
CA PRO A 380 14.34 9.21 20.31
C PRO A 380 14.60 8.01 21.21
N ASP A 381 14.00 8.00 22.41
CA ASP A 381 14.13 6.95 23.42
C ASP A 381 12.77 6.40 23.80
N HIS A 382 12.73 5.07 23.95
CA HIS A 382 11.51 4.35 24.34
C HIS A 382 10.98 4.78 25.71
N ASP A 383 11.85 5.21 26.63
CA ASP A 383 11.45 5.61 27.98
C ASP A 383 10.75 6.98 28.02
N ILE A 384 10.95 7.82 27.02
CA ILE A 384 10.32 9.15 26.91
C ILE A 384 8.86 9.03 26.43
N CYS A 385 8.55 8.11 25.50
CA CYS A 385 7.22 7.95 24.94
C CYS A 385 6.12 7.67 25.98
N PRO A 386 6.29 6.72 26.94
CA PRO A 386 5.27 6.46 27.98
C PRO A 386 5.05 7.62 28.95
N VAL A 387 6.12 8.34 29.30
CA VAL A 387 6.03 9.51 30.20
C VAL A 387 5.20 10.62 29.57
N SER A 388 5.44 10.91 28.29
CA SER A 388 4.68 11.90 27.54
C SER A 388 3.19 11.50 27.39
N TYR A 389 2.91 10.20 27.24
CA TYR A 389 1.54 9.69 27.19
C TYR A 389 0.83 9.77 28.56
N THR A 390 1.53 9.49 29.66
CA THR A 390 0.93 9.50 31.01
C THR A 390 0.42 10.89 31.39
N HIS A 391 1.05 11.96 30.91
CA HIS A 391 0.57 13.33 31.10
C HIS A 391 -0.77 13.59 30.42
N LEU A 392 -1.05 12.92 29.28
CA LEU A 392 -2.34 12.99 28.59
C LEU A 392 -3.45 12.22 29.33
N ARG A 393 -3.12 11.04 29.88
CA ARG A 393 -4.09 10.18 30.59
C ARG A 393 -4.62 10.79 31.89
N ALA A 394 -3.87 11.64 32.56
CA ALA A 394 -4.30 12.30 33.78
C ALA A 394 -5.51 13.23 33.56
N HIS A 395 -5.79 13.63 32.32
CA HIS A 395 -6.91 14.48 31.95
C HIS A 395 -8.11 13.70 31.36
N GLU A 396 -7.98 12.39 31.07
CA GLU A 396 -9.05 11.54 30.49
C GLU A 396 -10.04 10.99 31.55
N THR A 397 -9.72 11.07 32.83
CA THR A 397 -10.54 10.49 33.91
C THR A 397 -11.57 11.46 34.52
N GLU A 398 -11.65 12.70 34.02
CA GLU A 398 -12.58 13.71 34.51
C GLU A 398 -13.67 14.15 33.48
N ALA A 399 -13.77 13.45 32.30
CA ALA A 399 -14.78 13.76 31.29
C ALA A 399 -15.83 12.65 31.15
#